data_58b553979c4c3cce4062f20b14e14557
#
_entry.id   58b553979c4c3cce4062f20b14e14557
#
_cell.length_a   1.000
_cell.length_b   1.000
_cell.length_c   1.000
_cell.angle_alpha   90.00
_cell.angle_beta   90.00
_cell.angle_gamma   90.00
#
_symmetry.space_group_name_H-M   'P 1'
#
loop_
_entity.id
_entity.type
_entity.pdbx_description
1 polymer ?
#
loop_
_entity_poly.entity_id
_entity_poly.type
_entity_poly.pdbx_seq_one_letter_code
_entity_poly.pdbx_strand_id
1 'polypeptide(L)'
;MRDRLILLPGWGLGISPLEPLAAALRGLDEHLRVEIEPLPELDHSDVQEWLDELDATLPNDTWLGGWSLGGMLAAELAARRGERCCGLVTLASNACFVTHGAWPQAMAVDDFGAFLASCAEDPATTLKRFSLLCAQGAEDPRGIARLLKAGAPHSSAASLLAGLELLQKLDTRSALQTYRGPQMHLFAGLDALVPAEAASDLLALLPDVEVGLIEQASHAFILENPHGVAAAIQAFLHESGDD
;
A
#
# COMPACT_ATOMS: atom_id res chain seq x y z
N MET A 1 -12.20 20.89 -2.04
CA MET A 1 -11.86 19.72 -2.90
C MET A 1 -11.28 18.57 -2.08
N ARG A 2 -11.85 18.34 -0.86
CA ARG A 2 -11.49 17.17 -0.02
C ARG A 2 -12.17 15.87 -0.47
N ASP A 3 -12.81 15.89 -1.63
CA ASP A 3 -13.70 14.84 -2.15
C ASP A 3 -12.99 13.90 -3.14
N ARG A 4 -11.65 13.87 -3.11
CA ARG A 4 -10.85 13.04 -4.03
C ARG A 4 -9.88 12.17 -3.25
N LEU A 5 -9.96 10.87 -3.47
CA LEU A 5 -9.04 9.87 -2.95
C LEU A 5 -8.28 9.24 -4.11
N ILE A 6 -6.95 9.31 -4.08
CA ILE A 6 -6.07 8.61 -5.02
C ILE A 6 -5.56 7.34 -4.33
N LEU A 7 -5.72 6.19 -4.98
CA LEU A 7 -5.21 4.91 -4.50
C LEU A 7 -4.05 4.41 -5.37
N LEU A 8 -2.94 4.08 -4.73
CA LEU A 8 -1.75 3.50 -5.37
C LEU A 8 -1.70 1.99 -5.16
N PRO A 9 -1.43 1.18 -6.20
CA PRO A 9 -1.39 -0.28 -6.10
C PRO A 9 -0.11 -0.81 -5.43
N GLY A 10 -0.13 -2.10 -5.11
CA GLY A 10 1.05 -2.83 -4.65
C GLY A 10 2.01 -3.16 -5.80
N TRP A 11 3.19 -3.68 -5.44
CA TRP A 11 4.24 -4.06 -6.37
C TRP A 11 3.75 -5.06 -7.43
N GLY A 12 3.98 -4.74 -8.71
CA GLY A 12 3.83 -5.65 -9.85
C GLY A 12 2.41 -6.13 -10.18
N LEU A 13 1.39 -5.74 -9.40
CA LEU A 13 0.02 -6.27 -9.54
C LEU A 13 -0.93 -5.32 -10.27
N GLY A 14 -0.51 -4.08 -10.53
CA GLY A 14 -1.31 -3.07 -11.24
C GLY A 14 -2.54 -2.61 -10.47
N ILE A 15 -3.41 -1.90 -11.17
CA ILE A 15 -4.57 -1.20 -10.57
C ILE A 15 -5.76 -2.12 -10.29
N SER A 16 -5.91 -3.21 -11.04
CA SER A 16 -7.10 -4.09 -10.98
C SER A 16 -7.45 -4.61 -9.58
N PRO A 17 -6.51 -4.97 -8.69
CA PRO A 17 -6.84 -5.41 -7.34
C PRO A 17 -7.55 -4.36 -6.48
N LEU A 18 -7.37 -3.07 -6.78
CA LEU A 18 -8.02 -1.98 -6.06
C LEU A 18 -9.40 -1.61 -6.60
N GLU A 19 -9.78 -2.07 -7.80
CA GLU A 19 -11.07 -1.72 -8.40
C GLU A 19 -12.30 -2.13 -7.56
N PRO A 20 -12.37 -3.32 -6.91
CA PRO A 20 -13.49 -3.64 -6.05
C PRO A 20 -13.64 -2.70 -4.86
N LEU A 21 -12.52 -2.29 -4.25
CA LEU A 21 -12.50 -1.31 -3.17
C LEU A 21 -12.95 0.07 -3.66
N ALA A 22 -12.40 0.54 -4.78
CA ALA A 22 -12.77 1.82 -5.37
C ALA A 22 -14.27 1.86 -5.77
N ALA A 23 -14.78 0.77 -6.32
CA ALA A 23 -16.21 0.65 -6.63
C ALA A 23 -17.09 0.69 -5.37
N ALA A 24 -16.67 0.02 -4.29
CA ALA A 24 -17.37 0.04 -3.01
C ALA A 24 -17.39 1.47 -2.41
N LEU A 25 -16.26 2.18 -2.42
CA LEU A 25 -16.16 3.57 -1.95
C LEU A 25 -17.06 4.51 -2.73
N ARG A 26 -17.03 4.45 -4.07
CA ARG A 26 -17.91 5.24 -4.94
C ARG A 26 -19.39 4.92 -4.71
N GLY A 27 -19.70 3.67 -4.33
CA GLY A 27 -21.07 3.25 -4.00
C GLY A 27 -21.58 3.76 -2.65
N LEU A 28 -20.70 4.07 -1.72
CA LEU A 28 -21.03 4.59 -0.39
C LEU A 28 -21.20 6.12 -0.40
N ASP A 29 -20.43 6.83 -1.23
CA ASP A 29 -20.47 8.29 -1.33
C ASP A 29 -20.34 8.73 -2.79
N GLU A 30 -21.43 9.22 -3.38
CA GLU A 30 -21.48 9.70 -4.76
C GLU A 30 -20.66 10.98 -5.02
N HIS A 31 -20.29 11.71 -3.96
CA HIS A 31 -19.46 12.90 -4.03
C HIS A 31 -17.97 12.59 -3.97
N LEU A 32 -17.59 11.42 -3.42
CA LEU A 32 -16.19 11.00 -3.33
C LEU A 32 -15.67 10.49 -4.69
N ARG A 33 -14.71 11.21 -5.23
CA ARG A 33 -13.99 10.78 -6.44
C ARG A 33 -12.84 9.86 -6.05
N VAL A 34 -12.98 8.57 -6.35
CA VAL A 34 -11.92 7.59 -6.11
C VAL A 34 -11.23 7.26 -7.44
N GLU A 35 -9.94 7.51 -7.51
CA GLU A 35 -9.09 7.24 -8.66
C GLU A 35 -8.00 6.26 -8.26
N ILE A 36 -7.67 5.33 -9.16
CA ILE A 36 -6.57 4.40 -8.96
C ILE A 36 -5.51 4.76 -9.98
N GLU A 37 -4.34 5.16 -9.50
CA GLU A 37 -3.24 5.57 -10.36
C GLU A 37 -2.14 4.50 -10.35
N PRO A 38 -1.59 4.13 -11.51
CA PRO A 38 -0.52 3.16 -11.57
C PRO A 38 0.75 3.69 -10.88
N LEU A 39 1.61 2.78 -10.42
CA LEU A 39 2.95 3.17 -10.00
C LEU A 39 3.80 3.56 -11.20
N PRO A 40 4.80 4.45 -11.03
CA PRO A 40 5.78 4.76 -12.06
C PRO A 40 6.47 3.50 -12.62
N GLU A 41 6.74 3.47 -13.91
CA GLU A 41 7.49 2.39 -14.55
C GLU A 41 8.96 2.80 -14.76
N LEU A 42 9.69 2.95 -13.65
CA LEU A 42 11.12 3.27 -13.67
C LEU A 42 11.95 1.98 -13.64
N ASP A 43 13.15 2.03 -14.20
CA ASP A 43 14.11 0.92 -14.25
C ASP A 43 15.21 1.01 -13.17
N HIS A 44 15.04 1.92 -12.23
CA HIS A 44 15.91 2.15 -11.07
C HIS A 44 15.09 2.43 -9.82
N SER A 45 15.70 2.26 -8.64
CA SER A 45 15.08 2.34 -7.33
C SER A 45 15.46 3.63 -6.58
N ASP A 46 15.62 4.75 -7.27
CA ASP A 46 15.80 6.06 -6.63
C ASP A 46 14.46 6.56 -6.09
N VAL A 47 14.35 6.65 -4.76
CA VAL A 47 13.11 7.04 -4.07
C VAL A 47 12.65 8.44 -4.50
N GLN A 48 13.60 9.37 -4.69
CA GLN A 48 13.24 10.74 -5.03
C GLN A 48 12.66 10.86 -6.43
N GLU A 49 13.22 10.13 -7.40
CA GLU A 49 12.69 10.12 -8.77
C GLU A 49 11.31 9.46 -8.86
N TRP A 50 11.05 8.39 -8.08
CA TRP A 50 9.71 7.82 -7.95
C TRP A 50 8.70 8.81 -7.37
N LEU A 51 9.11 9.56 -6.35
CA LEU A 51 8.27 10.59 -5.74
C LEU A 51 8.08 11.80 -6.67
N ASP A 52 9.10 12.20 -7.45
CA ASP A 52 9.02 13.28 -8.42
C ASP A 52 8.00 12.97 -9.51
N GLU A 53 8.00 11.73 -10.04
CA GLU A 53 7.04 11.29 -11.04
C GLU A 53 5.61 11.27 -10.49
N LEU A 54 5.43 10.73 -9.27
CA LEU A 54 4.12 10.74 -8.61
C LEU A 54 3.65 12.18 -8.29
N ASP A 55 4.52 13.05 -7.81
CA ASP A 55 4.15 14.44 -7.49
C ASP A 55 3.80 15.25 -8.73
N ALA A 56 4.44 14.96 -9.86
CA ALA A 56 4.16 15.61 -11.14
C ALA A 56 2.83 15.16 -11.76
N THR A 57 2.43 13.91 -11.55
CA THR A 57 1.24 13.31 -12.18
C THR A 57 -0.01 13.41 -11.32
N LEU A 58 0.12 13.30 -10.00
CA LEU A 58 -1.02 13.27 -9.09
C LEU A 58 -1.45 14.70 -8.68
N PRO A 59 -2.77 14.98 -8.62
CA PRO A 59 -3.28 16.29 -8.21
C PRO A 59 -2.96 16.57 -6.74
N ASN A 60 -2.80 17.85 -6.41
CA ASN A 60 -2.73 18.33 -5.02
C ASN A 60 -4.12 18.43 -4.40
N ASP A 61 -4.16 18.67 -3.09
CA ASP A 61 -5.38 18.85 -2.29
C ASP A 61 -6.30 17.62 -2.37
N THR A 62 -5.70 16.43 -2.32
CA THR A 62 -6.38 15.13 -2.36
C THR A 62 -5.97 14.26 -1.18
N TRP A 63 -6.82 13.30 -0.84
CA TRP A 63 -6.43 12.19 0.00
C TRP A 63 -5.50 11.25 -0.80
N LEU A 64 -4.43 10.82 -0.17
CA LEU A 64 -3.54 9.81 -0.71
C LEU A 64 -3.76 8.49 0.01
N GLY A 65 -3.87 7.43 -0.75
CA GLY A 65 -3.95 6.09 -0.19
C GLY A 65 -3.15 5.10 -1.02
N GLY A 66 -2.90 3.93 -0.44
CA GLY A 66 -2.22 2.90 -1.19
C GLY A 66 -2.16 1.56 -0.48
N TRP A 67 -2.03 0.52 -1.29
CA TRP A 67 -1.88 -0.85 -0.85
C TRP A 67 -0.42 -1.28 -0.95
N SER A 68 0.12 -1.88 0.14
CA SER A 68 1.48 -2.42 0.15
C SER A 68 2.52 -1.34 -0.23
N LEU A 69 3.34 -1.54 -1.26
CA LEU A 69 4.29 -0.54 -1.78
C LEU A 69 3.62 0.80 -2.07
N GLY A 70 2.41 0.78 -2.64
CA GLY A 70 1.65 2.01 -2.92
C GLY A 70 1.35 2.82 -1.67
N GLY A 71 1.10 2.18 -0.52
CA GLY A 71 0.91 2.85 0.75
C GLY A 71 2.19 3.47 1.31
N MET A 72 3.34 2.82 1.12
CA MET A 72 4.63 3.40 1.50
C MET A 72 4.95 4.64 0.67
N LEU A 73 4.73 4.59 -0.64
CA LEU A 73 4.92 5.74 -1.54
C LEU A 73 3.92 6.86 -1.23
N ALA A 74 2.67 6.52 -0.93
CA ALA A 74 1.68 7.50 -0.51
C ALA A 74 2.09 8.23 0.78
N ALA A 75 2.69 7.52 1.76
CA ALA A 75 3.21 8.10 2.99
C ALA A 75 4.35 9.09 2.75
N GLU A 76 5.33 8.71 1.93
CA GLU A 76 6.43 9.61 1.54
C GLU A 76 5.92 10.85 0.81
N LEU A 77 4.99 10.66 -0.13
CA LEU A 77 4.41 11.76 -0.89
C LEU A 77 3.54 12.68 -0.02
N ALA A 78 2.79 12.12 0.94
CA ALA A 78 2.00 12.91 1.90
C ALA A 78 2.90 13.81 2.76
N ALA A 79 4.00 13.28 3.28
CA ALA A 79 4.99 14.04 4.03
C ALA A 79 5.64 15.16 3.19
N ARG A 80 5.99 14.85 1.95
CA ARG A 80 6.55 15.82 0.98
C ARG A 80 5.58 16.96 0.66
N ARG A 81 4.29 16.65 0.52
CA ARG A 81 3.25 17.63 0.20
C ARG A 81 2.79 18.45 1.40
N GLY A 82 2.85 17.88 2.60
CA GLY A 82 2.37 18.54 3.80
C GLY A 82 0.91 18.96 3.68
N GLU A 83 0.59 20.23 3.86
CA GLU A 83 -0.79 20.76 3.80
C GLU A 83 -1.48 20.61 2.43
N ARG A 84 -0.73 20.31 1.37
CA ARG A 84 -1.28 19.99 0.03
C ARG A 84 -1.76 18.54 -0.11
N CYS A 85 -1.70 17.75 0.96
CA CYS A 85 -2.30 16.43 1.07
C CYS A 85 -3.39 16.48 2.15
N CYS A 86 -4.60 16.06 1.84
CA CYS A 86 -5.74 16.13 2.75
C CYS A 86 -5.68 15.10 3.88
N GLY A 87 -5.03 13.96 3.63
CA GLY A 87 -4.85 12.87 4.57
C GLY A 87 -4.27 11.63 3.90
N LEU A 88 -3.95 10.62 4.70
CA LEU A 88 -3.27 9.39 4.28
C LEU A 88 -4.05 8.14 4.72
N VAL A 89 -4.22 7.19 3.80
CA VAL A 89 -4.78 5.86 4.09
C VAL A 89 -3.82 4.79 3.58
N THR A 90 -3.28 3.93 4.46
CA THR A 90 -2.43 2.82 4.04
C THR A 90 -3.10 1.46 4.31
N LEU A 91 -2.97 0.55 3.36
CA LEU A 91 -3.61 -0.77 3.36
C LEU A 91 -2.53 -1.84 3.23
N ALA A 92 -2.40 -2.71 4.23
CA ALA A 92 -1.34 -3.75 4.29
C ALA A 92 0.06 -3.19 3.97
N SER A 93 0.38 -1.99 4.47
CA SER A 93 1.68 -1.35 4.31
C SER A 93 2.42 -1.32 5.63
N ASN A 94 3.73 -1.50 5.58
CA ASN A 94 4.61 -1.40 6.75
C ASN A 94 5.46 -0.12 6.67
N ALA A 95 5.90 0.39 7.79
CA ALA A 95 6.82 1.54 7.80
C ALA A 95 8.19 1.20 7.20
N CYS A 96 8.69 -0.03 7.41
CA CYS A 96 9.78 -0.65 6.66
C CYS A 96 9.32 -2.04 6.24
N PHE A 97 9.47 -2.40 4.97
CA PHE A 97 9.06 -3.71 4.48
C PHE A 97 10.03 -4.82 4.89
N VAL A 98 11.31 -4.49 5.02
CA VAL A 98 12.38 -5.40 5.44
C VAL A 98 12.86 -4.98 6.83
N THR A 99 13.21 -5.95 7.67
CA THR A 99 13.74 -5.70 9.02
C THR A 99 14.91 -4.74 8.98
N HIS A 100 14.81 -3.68 9.77
CA HIS A 100 15.80 -2.61 9.80
C HIS A 100 15.99 -2.10 11.24
N GLY A 101 17.18 -2.24 11.78
CA GLY A 101 17.58 -1.63 13.06
C GLY A 101 16.51 -1.68 14.16
N ALA A 102 15.84 -0.57 14.38
CA ALA A 102 14.79 -0.42 15.39
C ALA A 102 13.38 -0.79 14.87
N TRP A 103 13.25 -1.46 13.71
CA TRP A 103 11.96 -1.94 13.15
C TRP A 103 12.00 -3.45 12.91
N PRO A 104 11.78 -4.28 13.94
CA PRO A 104 11.90 -5.74 13.85
C PRO A 104 10.69 -6.42 13.20
N GLN A 105 9.49 -5.81 13.25
CA GLN A 105 8.26 -6.38 12.72
C GLN A 105 8.12 -6.13 11.21
N ALA A 106 8.96 -6.84 10.46
CA ALA A 106 9.04 -6.76 9.00
C ALA A 106 9.60 -8.07 8.44
N MET A 107 9.64 -8.23 7.12
CA MET A 107 10.21 -9.40 6.46
C MET A 107 11.71 -9.51 6.77
N ALA A 108 12.19 -10.72 7.05
CA ALA A 108 13.62 -10.95 7.32
C ALA A 108 14.48 -10.57 6.09
N VAL A 109 15.66 -10.00 6.33
CA VAL A 109 16.59 -9.56 5.28
C VAL A 109 16.94 -10.70 4.33
N ASP A 110 17.21 -11.90 4.86
CA ASP A 110 17.60 -13.06 4.06
C ASP A 110 16.45 -13.57 3.18
N ASP A 111 15.22 -13.57 3.70
CA ASP A 111 14.02 -13.98 2.94
C ASP A 111 13.75 -13.00 1.80
N PHE A 112 13.86 -11.72 2.06
CA PHE A 112 13.70 -10.69 1.04
C PHE A 112 14.83 -10.75 -0.01
N GLY A 113 16.07 -10.95 0.43
CA GLY A 113 17.23 -11.13 -0.47
C GLY A 113 17.07 -12.30 -1.43
N ALA A 114 16.55 -13.43 -0.94
CA ALA A 114 16.23 -14.58 -1.78
C ALA A 114 15.11 -14.27 -2.78
N PHE A 115 14.11 -13.48 -2.36
CA PHE A 115 13.02 -13.05 -3.22
C PHE A 115 13.51 -12.09 -4.32
N LEU A 116 14.37 -11.14 -3.98
CA LEU A 116 15.00 -10.20 -4.91
C LEU A 116 15.86 -10.93 -5.95
N ALA A 117 16.69 -11.89 -5.51
CA ALA A 117 17.50 -12.73 -6.40
C ALA A 117 16.61 -13.53 -7.37
N SER A 118 15.53 -14.12 -6.89
CA SER A 118 14.57 -14.84 -7.73
C SER A 118 13.91 -13.92 -8.77
N CYS A 119 13.64 -12.66 -8.43
CA CYS A 119 13.08 -11.69 -9.36
C CYS A 119 14.08 -11.31 -10.46
N ALA A 120 15.35 -11.19 -10.13
CA ALA A 120 16.40 -10.91 -11.12
C ALA A 120 16.56 -12.06 -12.12
N GLU A 121 16.34 -13.32 -11.71
CA GLU A 121 16.44 -14.50 -12.55
C GLU A 121 15.17 -14.75 -13.39
N ASP A 122 14.00 -14.73 -12.74
CA ASP A 122 12.69 -14.99 -13.35
C ASP A 122 11.60 -14.12 -12.73
N PRO A 123 11.41 -12.87 -13.22
CA PRO A 123 10.39 -11.95 -12.71
C PRO A 123 8.97 -12.50 -12.78
N ALA A 124 8.65 -13.25 -13.84
CA ALA A 124 7.30 -13.78 -14.05
C ALA A 124 6.92 -14.84 -13.01
N THR A 125 7.84 -15.77 -12.73
CA THR A 125 7.64 -16.77 -11.67
C THR A 125 7.64 -16.14 -10.29
N THR A 126 8.47 -15.12 -10.07
CA THR A 126 8.50 -14.38 -8.80
C THR A 126 7.20 -13.63 -8.55
N LEU A 127 6.65 -12.94 -9.54
CA LEU A 127 5.35 -12.27 -9.43
C LEU A 127 4.21 -13.27 -9.15
N LYS A 128 4.27 -14.45 -9.75
CA LYS A 128 3.32 -15.54 -9.45
C LYS A 128 3.40 -16.01 -8.00
N ARG A 129 4.63 -16.17 -7.46
CA ARG A 129 4.83 -16.52 -6.04
C ARG A 129 4.35 -15.40 -5.13
N PHE A 130 4.62 -14.16 -5.48
CA PHE A 130 4.14 -13.00 -4.74
C PHE A 130 2.62 -12.97 -4.64
N SER A 131 1.90 -13.19 -5.76
CA SER A 131 0.44 -13.27 -5.75
C SER A 131 -0.10 -14.37 -4.81
N LEU A 132 0.62 -15.49 -4.67
CA LEU A 132 0.27 -16.56 -3.74
C LEU A 132 0.53 -16.16 -2.28
N LEU A 133 1.63 -15.44 -2.01
CA LEU A 133 1.93 -14.92 -0.67
C LEU A 133 0.90 -13.85 -0.26
N CYS A 134 0.52 -12.94 -1.16
CA CYS A 134 -0.54 -11.96 -0.89
C CYS A 134 -1.87 -12.62 -0.51
N ALA A 135 -2.17 -13.77 -1.10
CA ALA A 135 -3.42 -14.50 -0.86
C ALA A 135 -3.34 -15.51 0.32
N GLN A 136 -2.14 -15.74 0.85
CA GLN A 136 -1.96 -16.67 1.97
C GLN A 136 -2.64 -16.12 3.22
N GLY A 137 -3.47 -16.94 3.86
CA GLY A 137 -4.30 -16.54 4.99
C GLY A 137 -5.75 -16.19 4.60
N ALA A 138 -6.05 -15.99 3.32
CA ALA A 138 -7.42 -15.78 2.86
C ALA A 138 -8.28 -17.03 2.99
N GLU A 139 -9.61 -16.89 3.02
CA GLU A 139 -10.56 -18.00 3.00
C GLU A 139 -10.48 -18.80 1.68
N ASP A 140 -10.34 -18.10 0.53
CA ASP A 140 -10.06 -18.71 -0.79
C ASP A 140 -8.74 -18.21 -1.39
N PRO A 141 -7.57 -18.71 -0.93
CA PRO A 141 -6.28 -18.23 -1.39
C PRO A 141 -6.07 -18.43 -2.91
N ARG A 142 -6.66 -19.49 -3.48
CA ARG A 142 -6.53 -19.77 -4.92
C ARG A 142 -7.35 -18.82 -5.78
N GLY A 143 -8.55 -18.47 -5.33
CA GLY A 143 -9.42 -17.48 -5.97
C GLY A 143 -8.77 -16.10 -5.95
N ILE A 144 -8.32 -15.66 -4.78
CA ILE A 144 -7.63 -14.37 -4.61
C ILE A 144 -6.35 -14.30 -5.45
N ALA A 145 -5.48 -15.31 -5.39
CA ALA A 145 -4.26 -15.34 -6.22
C ALA A 145 -4.55 -15.29 -7.71
N ARG A 146 -5.66 -15.87 -8.17
CA ARG A 146 -6.11 -15.80 -9.57
C ARG A 146 -6.54 -14.39 -9.95
N LEU A 147 -7.29 -13.71 -9.08
CA LEU A 147 -7.73 -12.32 -9.29
C LEU A 147 -6.52 -11.38 -9.35
N LEU A 148 -5.56 -11.51 -8.43
CA LEU A 148 -4.33 -10.73 -8.42
C LEU A 148 -3.54 -10.89 -9.73
N LYS A 149 -3.43 -12.11 -10.24
CA LYS A 149 -2.72 -12.38 -11.49
C LYS A 149 -3.45 -11.88 -12.74
N ALA A 150 -4.77 -11.96 -12.76
CA ALA A 150 -5.56 -11.56 -13.93
C ALA A 150 -5.44 -10.06 -14.23
N GLY A 151 -5.16 -9.24 -13.20
CA GLY A 151 -5.01 -7.80 -13.30
C GLY A 151 -3.57 -7.31 -13.42
N ALA A 152 -2.58 -8.21 -13.33
CA ALA A 152 -1.18 -7.81 -13.36
C ALA A 152 -0.79 -7.21 -14.74
N PRO A 153 -0.19 -6.01 -14.78
CA PRO A 153 0.27 -5.40 -16.01
C PRO A 153 1.47 -6.16 -16.60
N HIS A 154 1.77 -5.88 -17.85
CA HIS A 154 3.01 -6.36 -18.49
C HIS A 154 4.16 -5.38 -18.21
N SER A 155 4.59 -5.31 -16.94
CA SER A 155 5.75 -4.50 -16.56
C SER A 155 7.04 -5.14 -17.05
N SER A 156 8.04 -4.31 -17.36
CA SER A 156 9.37 -4.81 -17.74
C SER A 156 10.05 -5.51 -16.57
N ALA A 157 10.96 -6.44 -16.87
CA ALA A 157 11.78 -7.10 -15.84
C ALA A 157 12.58 -6.10 -15.01
N ALA A 158 13.09 -5.05 -15.65
CA ALA A 158 13.84 -3.98 -14.99
C ALA A 158 12.96 -3.19 -14.02
N SER A 159 11.74 -2.82 -14.42
CA SER A 159 10.79 -2.09 -13.57
C SER A 159 10.33 -2.94 -12.38
N LEU A 160 10.08 -4.23 -12.57
CA LEU A 160 9.75 -5.13 -11.46
C LEU A 160 10.89 -5.23 -10.45
N LEU A 161 12.12 -5.38 -10.92
CA LEU A 161 13.30 -5.42 -10.05
C LEU A 161 13.50 -4.11 -9.31
N ALA A 162 13.41 -2.98 -10.02
CA ALA A 162 13.50 -1.64 -9.43
C ALA A 162 12.47 -1.40 -8.34
N GLY A 163 11.23 -1.83 -8.55
CA GLY A 163 10.16 -1.74 -7.54
C GLY A 163 10.43 -2.58 -6.28
N LEU A 164 11.05 -3.76 -6.41
CA LEU A 164 11.49 -4.54 -5.24
C LEU A 164 12.67 -3.90 -4.51
N GLU A 165 13.65 -3.41 -5.24
CA GLU A 165 14.76 -2.68 -4.64
C GLU A 165 14.29 -1.42 -3.91
N LEU A 166 13.29 -0.73 -4.48
CA LEU A 166 12.64 0.41 -3.83
C LEU A 166 11.97 -0.02 -2.52
N LEU A 167 11.20 -1.12 -2.53
CA LEU A 167 10.53 -1.67 -1.35
C LEU A 167 11.54 -2.02 -0.24
N GLN A 168 12.74 -2.49 -0.59
CA GLN A 168 13.83 -2.73 0.36
C GLN A 168 14.40 -1.45 0.98
N LYS A 169 14.46 -0.37 0.21
CA LYS A 169 15.10 0.90 0.61
C LYS A 169 14.17 1.81 1.41
N LEU A 170 12.86 1.70 1.20
CA LEU A 170 11.89 2.58 1.84
C LEU A 170 11.86 2.38 3.36
N ASP A 171 12.06 3.49 4.06
CA ASP A 171 11.86 3.64 5.50
C ASP A 171 10.97 4.87 5.73
N THR A 172 9.67 4.64 5.82
CA THR A 172 8.67 5.70 5.88
C THR A 172 8.42 6.24 7.29
N ARG A 173 9.15 5.77 8.30
CA ARG A 173 8.97 6.17 9.71
C ARG A 173 9.06 7.68 9.91
N SER A 174 10.08 8.30 9.30
CA SER A 174 10.26 9.75 9.37
C SER A 174 9.16 10.51 8.62
N ALA A 175 8.76 10.02 7.46
CA ALA A 175 7.67 10.60 6.67
C ALA A 175 6.35 10.58 7.45
N LEU A 176 5.99 9.43 8.02
CA LEU A 176 4.79 9.26 8.83
C LEU A 176 4.77 10.16 10.07
N GLN A 177 5.91 10.32 10.76
CA GLN A 177 6.04 11.23 11.91
C GLN A 177 6.01 12.71 11.54
N THR A 178 6.46 13.05 10.34
CA THR A 178 6.56 14.44 9.86
C THR A 178 5.23 14.93 9.29
N TYR A 179 4.46 14.04 8.66
CA TYR A 179 3.15 14.38 8.12
C TYR A 179 2.16 14.69 9.26
N ARG A 180 1.51 15.85 9.18
CA ARG A 180 0.61 16.37 10.23
C ARG A 180 -0.87 16.20 9.92
N GLY A 181 -1.21 15.80 8.71
CA GLY A 181 -2.59 15.51 8.35
C GLY A 181 -3.10 14.21 8.99
N PRO A 182 -4.42 13.94 8.88
CA PRO A 182 -5.00 12.72 9.40
C PRO A 182 -4.45 11.48 8.70
N GLN A 183 -4.24 10.41 9.47
CA GLN A 183 -3.65 9.15 8.98
C GLN A 183 -4.46 7.96 9.47
N MET A 184 -4.76 7.03 8.55
CA MET A 184 -5.36 5.73 8.83
C MET A 184 -4.50 4.61 8.26
N HIS A 185 -4.25 3.58 9.06
CA HIS A 185 -3.42 2.44 8.67
C HIS A 185 -4.14 1.13 8.97
N LEU A 186 -4.48 0.35 7.93
CA LEU A 186 -5.14 -0.94 8.06
C LEU A 186 -4.18 -2.10 7.81
N PHE A 187 -4.10 -2.99 8.78
CA PHE A 187 -3.29 -4.22 8.74
C PHE A 187 -4.18 -5.45 8.67
N ALA A 188 -3.60 -6.59 8.30
CA ALA A 188 -4.27 -7.89 8.25
C ALA A 188 -3.62 -8.89 9.20
N GLY A 189 -4.43 -9.63 9.95
CA GLY A 189 -3.96 -10.54 10.99
C GLY A 189 -3.31 -11.82 10.47
N LEU A 190 -3.61 -12.22 9.23
CA LEU A 190 -3.04 -13.41 8.58
C LEU A 190 -2.15 -13.03 7.38
N ASP A 191 -1.61 -11.81 7.38
CA ASP A 191 -0.71 -11.32 6.34
C ASP A 191 0.64 -12.06 6.38
N ALA A 192 1.00 -12.70 5.26
CA ALA A 192 2.26 -13.43 5.13
C ALA A 192 3.45 -12.55 4.73
N LEU A 193 3.22 -11.25 4.45
CA LEU A 193 4.22 -10.29 3.99
C LEU A 193 4.50 -9.20 5.01
N VAL A 194 3.45 -8.69 5.67
CA VAL A 194 3.51 -7.66 6.70
C VAL A 194 3.04 -8.26 8.03
N PRO A 195 3.92 -8.47 9.01
CA PRO A 195 3.53 -9.00 10.31
C PRO A 195 2.44 -8.17 10.99
N ALA A 196 1.43 -8.82 11.57
CA ALA A 196 0.33 -8.14 12.26
C ALA A 196 0.83 -7.27 13.45
N GLU A 197 1.94 -7.67 14.04
CA GLU A 197 2.61 -6.95 15.14
C GLU A 197 3.12 -5.56 14.72
N ALA A 198 3.36 -5.33 13.43
CA ALA A 198 3.71 -4.02 12.89
C ALA A 198 2.65 -2.94 13.18
N ALA A 199 1.38 -3.34 13.34
CA ALA A 199 0.29 -2.44 13.75
C ALA A 199 0.54 -1.83 15.13
N SER A 200 1.00 -2.64 16.09
CA SER A 200 1.33 -2.17 17.45
C SER A 200 2.57 -1.28 17.46
N ASP A 201 3.60 -1.63 16.67
CA ASP A 201 4.82 -0.83 16.54
C ASP A 201 4.50 0.53 15.89
N LEU A 202 3.61 0.55 14.89
CA LEU A 202 3.18 1.78 14.25
C LEU A 202 2.39 2.67 15.22
N LEU A 203 1.47 2.12 16.00
CA LEU A 203 0.72 2.86 17.00
C LEU A 203 1.65 3.43 18.10
N ALA A 204 2.70 2.70 18.46
CA ALA A 204 3.70 3.19 19.40
C ALA A 204 4.55 4.35 18.80
N LEU A 205 4.78 4.33 17.49
CA LEU A 205 5.49 5.38 16.76
C LEU A 205 4.61 6.64 16.56
N LEU A 206 3.29 6.45 16.36
CA LEU A 206 2.30 7.45 15.97
C LEU A 206 1.04 7.30 16.87
N PRO A 207 1.05 7.82 18.09
CA PRO A 207 -0.05 7.57 19.03
C PRO A 207 -1.37 8.26 18.67
N ASP A 208 -1.34 9.27 17.80
CA ASP A 208 -2.48 10.10 17.43
C ASP A 208 -3.08 9.74 16.05
N VAL A 209 -2.79 8.54 15.54
CA VAL A 209 -3.32 8.08 14.24
C VAL A 209 -4.28 6.90 14.41
N GLU A 210 -5.11 6.66 13.40
CA GLU A 210 -6.01 5.51 13.39
C GLU A 210 -5.28 4.26 12.86
N VAL A 211 -5.20 3.22 13.69
CA VAL A 211 -4.63 1.92 13.31
C VAL A 211 -5.67 0.83 13.51
N GLY A 212 -6.02 0.12 12.43
CA GLY A 212 -6.95 -1.00 12.46
C GLY A 212 -6.29 -2.33 12.06
N LEU A 213 -6.73 -3.43 12.69
CA LEU A 213 -6.33 -4.79 12.37
C LEU A 213 -7.54 -5.63 11.96
N ILE A 214 -7.51 -6.19 10.76
CA ILE A 214 -8.54 -7.12 10.25
C ILE A 214 -8.04 -8.55 10.54
N GLU A 215 -8.47 -9.12 11.67
CA GLU A 215 -7.88 -10.34 12.25
C GLU A 215 -7.82 -11.56 11.32
N GLN A 216 -8.89 -11.82 10.56
CA GLN A 216 -9.05 -13.02 9.72
C GLN A 216 -8.84 -12.72 8.23
N ALA A 217 -7.88 -11.85 7.90
CA ALA A 217 -7.63 -11.40 6.54
C ALA A 217 -6.17 -11.56 6.12
N SER A 218 -5.95 -11.78 4.83
CA SER A 218 -4.63 -11.83 4.21
C SER A 218 -4.13 -10.45 3.77
N HIS A 219 -2.93 -10.38 3.20
CA HIS A 219 -2.40 -9.17 2.56
C HIS A 219 -3.35 -8.58 1.49
N ALA A 220 -4.18 -9.41 0.89
CA ALA A 220 -5.14 -9.04 -0.15
C ALA A 220 -6.55 -8.76 0.39
N PHE A 221 -6.71 -8.34 1.65
CA PHE A 221 -8.02 -8.06 2.27
C PHE A 221 -8.88 -7.07 1.50
N ILE A 222 -8.27 -6.22 0.69
CA ILE A 222 -8.95 -5.30 -0.24
C ILE A 222 -9.83 -6.04 -1.27
N LEU A 223 -9.51 -7.30 -1.57
CA LEU A 223 -10.28 -8.20 -2.43
C LEU A 223 -11.22 -9.11 -1.64
N GLU A 224 -10.87 -9.45 -0.40
CA GLU A 224 -11.66 -10.36 0.44
C GLU A 224 -12.89 -9.66 1.01
N ASN A 225 -12.74 -8.41 1.46
CA ASN A 225 -13.82 -7.62 2.04
C ASN A 225 -13.79 -6.15 1.61
N PRO A 226 -13.94 -5.85 0.31
CA PRO A 226 -13.85 -4.48 -0.20
C PRO A 226 -14.91 -3.55 0.41
N HIS A 227 -16.11 -4.04 0.71
CA HIS A 227 -17.17 -3.24 1.32
C HIS A 227 -16.89 -2.87 2.78
N GLY A 228 -16.36 -3.80 3.58
CA GLY A 228 -15.98 -3.52 4.96
C GLY A 228 -14.81 -2.53 5.04
N VAL A 229 -13.82 -2.70 4.17
CA VAL A 229 -12.68 -1.76 4.06
C VAL A 229 -13.15 -0.39 3.60
N ALA A 230 -14.04 -0.34 2.61
CA ALA A 230 -14.60 0.92 2.12
C ALA A 230 -15.39 1.65 3.21
N ALA A 231 -16.19 0.96 4.01
CA ALA A 231 -16.94 1.55 5.12
C ALA A 231 -16.01 2.15 6.18
N ALA A 232 -14.91 1.47 6.54
CA ALA A 232 -13.93 1.97 7.48
C ALA A 232 -13.23 3.24 6.93
N ILE A 233 -12.79 3.21 5.67
CA ILE A 233 -12.17 4.38 5.04
C ILE A 233 -13.15 5.55 5.00
N GLN A 234 -14.40 5.32 4.59
CA GLN A 234 -15.40 6.38 4.52
C GLN A 234 -15.65 7.05 5.88
N ALA A 235 -15.79 6.24 6.95
CA ALA A 235 -15.97 6.77 8.30
C ALA A 235 -14.80 7.70 8.69
N PHE A 236 -13.57 7.24 8.45
CA PHE A 236 -12.37 8.03 8.71
C PHE A 236 -12.31 9.35 7.90
N LEU A 237 -12.63 9.29 6.59
CA LEU A 237 -12.64 10.50 5.75
C LEU A 237 -13.65 11.55 6.23
N HIS A 238 -14.83 11.10 6.71
CA HIS A 238 -15.87 11.98 7.22
C HIS A 238 -15.46 12.62 8.56
N GLU A 239 -14.98 11.82 9.51
CA GLU A 239 -14.55 12.32 10.83
C GLU A 239 -13.42 13.35 10.71
N SER A 240 -12.46 13.11 9.80
CA SER A 240 -11.34 14.02 9.56
C SER A 240 -11.69 15.24 8.70
N GLY A 241 -12.84 15.25 8.04
CA GLY A 241 -13.30 16.36 7.18
C GLY A 241 -14.08 17.44 7.91
N ASP A 242 -14.57 17.16 9.12
CA ASP A 242 -15.40 18.06 9.92
C ASP A 242 -14.57 18.97 10.87
N ASP A 243 -13.25 18.77 10.96
CA ASP A 243 -12.30 19.61 11.71
C ASP A 243 -11.60 20.61 10.77
#